data_254432d35a5ef2f0d321e2bddb2fbab3
#
_entry.id   254432d35a5ef2f0d321e2bddb2fbab3
#
_cell.length_a   1.000
_cell.length_b   1.000
_cell.length_c   1.000
_cell.angle_alpha   90.00
_cell.angle_beta   90.00
_cell.angle_gamma   90.00
#
_symmetry.space_group_name_H-M   'P 1'
#
loop_
_entity.id
_entity.type
_entity.pdbx_description
1 polymer ?
#
loop_
_entity_poly.entity_id
_entity_poly.type
_entity_poly.pdbx_seq_one_letter_code
_entity_poly.pdbx_strand_id
1 'polypeptide(L)'
;LTLPSPMKKLLKVLGYLILFIVVAIGAFLTYLKTALPNVGDAEDIKIEYTPERIERGRYLANSVSVCMDCHSTRDWTKFSGPLTEGTLGQGGETFDQSFGFPGKYISRNITPHGISRYTDGELFRVITTGVNKEGEAMFPLMPYLYYGKMDPEDIYSIIAYVRPLEPIQKDWEKSTHDFPFNFIVNTIPQKATPGKRPDKSDQLAYGAYLVNASGC
;
A
#
# COMPACT_ATOMS: atom_id res chain seq x y z
N LEU A 1 -25.38 26.59 47.27
CA LEU A 1 -25.55 27.48 46.11
C LEU A 1 -26.33 26.72 45.01
N THR A 2 -27.68 26.99 44.95
CA THR A 2 -28.53 26.35 43.91
C THR A 2 -28.47 27.20 42.64
N LEU A 3 -28.02 26.62 41.53
CA LEU A 3 -27.98 27.26 40.22
C LEU A 3 -29.38 27.72 39.80
N PRO A 4 -29.52 28.95 39.22
CA PRO A 4 -30.80 29.44 38.72
C PRO A 4 -31.39 28.53 37.63
N SER A 5 -32.74 28.45 37.55
CA SER A 5 -33.50 27.61 36.65
C SER A 5 -33.05 27.65 35.16
N PRO A 6 -32.78 28.83 34.55
CA PRO A 6 -32.32 28.92 33.18
C PRO A 6 -30.93 28.30 32.97
N MET A 7 -30.05 28.42 33.98
CA MET A 7 -28.70 27.86 33.89
C MET A 7 -28.70 26.33 33.95
N LYS A 8 -29.63 25.71 34.73
CA LYS A 8 -29.82 24.28 34.74
C LYS A 8 -30.32 23.75 33.37
N LYS A 9 -31.20 24.47 32.71
CA LYS A 9 -31.68 24.15 31.35
C LYS A 9 -30.54 24.25 30.33
N LEU A 10 -29.74 25.32 30.38
CA LEU A 10 -28.59 25.51 29.50
C LEU A 10 -27.57 24.37 29.67
N LEU A 11 -27.21 24.00 30.92
CA LEU A 11 -26.31 22.91 31.21
C LEU A 11 -26.81 21.52 30.69
N LYS A 12 -28.13 21.30 30.78
CA LYS A 12 -28.73 20.06 30.21
C LYS A 12 -28.62 20.05 28.69
N VAL A 13 -28.96 21.17 28.02
CA VAL A 13 -28.82 21.27 26.55
C VAL A 13 -27.37 21.07 26.12
N LEU A 14 -26.42 21.73 26.80
CA LEU A 14 -25.00 21.57 26.55
C LEU A 14 -24.56 20.13 26.76
N GLY A 15 -25.03 19.45 27.83
CA GLY A 15 -24.75 18.03 28.10
C GLY A 15 -25.25 17.11 26.98
N TYR A 16 -26.49 17.36 26.50
CA TYR A 16 -27.01 16.55 25.35
C TYR A 16 -26.25 16.84 24.05
N LEU A 17 -25.84 18.07 23.81
CA LEU A 17 -25.03 18.43 22.64
C LEU A 17 -23.66 17.72 22.69
N ILE A 18 -22.98 17.75 23.83
CA ILE A 18 -21.70 17.04 24.02
C ILE A 18 -21.90 15.54 23.83
N LEU A 19 -22.93 14.96 24.44
CA LEU A 19 -23.22 13.52 24.27
C LEU A 19 -23.45 13.17 22.80
N PHE A 20 -24.25 13.98 22.09
CA PHE A 20 -24.49 13.78 20.66
C PHE A 20 -23.19 13.82 19.84
N ILE A 21 -22.31 14.82 20.10
CA ILE A 21 -21.02 14.94 19.42
C ILE A 21 -20.14 13.71 19.69
N VAL A 22 -20.06 13.25 20.95
CA VAL A 22 -19.27 12.06 21.32
C VAL A 22 -19.79 10.81 20.61
N VAL A 23 -21.12 10.62 20.59
CA VAL A 23 -21.75 9.48 19.89
C VAL A 23 -21.50 9.56 18.37
N ALA A 24 -21.63 10.76 17.77
CA ALA A 24 -21.39 10.97 16.36
C ALA A 24 -19.93 10.69 15.97
N ILE A 25 -18.97 11.18 16.77
CA ILE A 25 -17.54 10.87 16.57
C ILE A 25 -17.28 9.38 16.71
N GLY A 26 -17.82 8.74 17.75
CA GLY A 26 -17.65 7.28 17.96
C GLY A 26 -18.20 6.47 16.80
N ALA A 27 -19.39 6.81 16.29
CA ALA A 27 -19.99 6.18 15.13
C ALA A 27 -19.14 6.39 13.86
N PHE A 28 -18.64 7.60 13.64
CA PHE A 28 -17.77 7.91 12.50
C PHE A 28 -16.45 7.13 12.55
N LEU A 29 -15.77 7.10 13.69
CA LEU A 29 -14.54 6.33 13.85
C LEU A 29 -14.77 4.83 13.67
N THR A 30 -15.90 4.32 14.16
CA THR A 30 -16.29 2.92 13.94
C THR A 30 -16.50 2.64 12.44
N TYR A 31 -17.22 3.53 11.73
CA TYR A 31 -17.38 3.43 10.28
C TYR A 31 -16.03 3.37 9.55
N LEU A 32 -15.09 4.27 9.89
CA LEU A 32 -13.76 4.28 9.29
C LEU A 32 -12.98 2.96 9.50
N LYS A 33 -13.24 2.26 10.60
CA LYS A 33 -12.54 1.01 10.94
C LYS A 33 -13.21 -0.25 10.40
N THR A 34 -14.52 -0.23 10.20
CA THR A 34 -15.29 -1.44 9.87
C THR A 34 -15.82 -1.47 8.44
N ALA A 35 -16.07 -0.29 7.84
CA ALA A 35 -16.59 -0.17 6.48
C ALA A 35 -15.51 0.16 5.44
N LEU A 36 -14.33 0.58 5.89
CA LEU A 36 -13.21 0.95 5.03
C LEU A 36 -11.94 0.14 5.37
N PRO A 37 -11.05 -0.09 4.39
CA PRO A 37 -11.17 0.29 2.97
C PRO A 37 -12.19 -0.58 2.22
N ASN A 38 -12.83 -0.01 1.19
CA ASN A 38 -13.80 -0.74 0.37
C ASN A 38 -13.33 -0.76 -1.10
N VAL A 39 -12.40 -1.65 -1.40
CA VAL A 39 -11.83 -1.82 -2.75
C VAL A 39 -12.36 -3.06 -3.48
N GLY A 40 -13.18 -3.87 -2.83
CA GLY A 40 -13.68 -5.16 -3.33
C GLY A 40 -12.77 -6.32 -2.93
N ASP A 41 -13.27 -7.52 -3.21
CA ASP A 41 -12.54 -8.77 -2.97
C ASP A 41 -11.42 -8.97 -4.00
N ALA A 42 -10.45 -9.82 -3.66
CA ALA A 42 -9.43 -10.24 -4.60
C ALA A 42 -10.06 -11.13 -5.69
N GLU A 43 -9.72 -10.86 -6.94
CA GLU A 43 -10.19 -11.65 -8.07
C GLU A 43 -9.49 -13.02 -8.10
N ASP A 44 -10.15 -14.04 -8.67
CA ASP A 44 -9.52 -15.35 -8.92
C ASP A 44 -8.66 -15.27 -10.18
N ILE A 45 -7.42 -14.79 -10.02
CA ILE A 45 -6.44 -14.62 -11.08
C ILE A 45 -5.47 -15.79 -11.05
N LYS A 46 -5.16 -16.34 -12.23
CA LYS A 46 -4.11 -17.34 -12.45
C LYS A 46 -3.12 -16.78 -13.47
N ILE A 47 -1.91 -16.55 -13.03
CA ILE A 47 -0.86 -15.97 -13.86
C ILE A 47 -0.01 -17.10 -14.46
N GLU A 48 0.17 -17.07 -15.78
CA GLU A 48 1.13 -17.93 -16.46
C GLU A 48 2.54 -17.34 -16.31
N TYR A 49 3.50 -18.15 -15.91
CA TYR A 49 4.88 -17.74 -15.67
C TYR A 49 5.75 -18.00 -16.91
N THR A 50 5.45 -17.25 -18.00
CA THR A 50 6.27 -17.36 -19.22
C THR A 50 7.59 -16.60 -19.08
N PRO A 51 8.66 -17.01 -19.79
CA PRO A 51 9.95 -16.31 -19.77
C PRO A 51 9.81 -14.82 -20.13
N GLU A 52 8.98 -14.49 -21.11
CA GLU A 52 8.74 -13.11 -21.57
C GLU A 52 8.07 -12.27 -20.48
N ARG A 53 7.09 -12.85 -19.78
CA ARG A 53 6.38 -12.19 -18.68
C ARG A 53 7.32 -11.97 -17.49
N ILE A 54 8.13 -12.96 -17.14
CA ILE A 54 9.14 -12.84 -16.06
C ILE A 54 10.17 -11.75 -16.42
N GLU A 55 10.69 -11.73 -17.65
CA GLU A 55 11.65 -10.70 -18.08
C GLU A 55 11.03 -9.30 -18.10
N ARG A 56 9.77 -9.17 -18.55
CA ARG A 56 9.03 -7.92 -18.45
C ARG A 56 8.86 -7.48 -17.00
N GLY A 57 8.52 -8.40 -16.11
CA GLY A 57 8.39 -8.15 -14.68
C GLY A 57 9.71 -7.73 -14.04
N ARG A 58 10.82 -8.38 -14.43
CA ARG A 58 12.16 -8.02 -13.99
C ARG A 58 12.50 -6.57 -14.35
N TYR A 59 12.24 -6.17 -15.59
CA TYR A 59 12.44 -4.79 -16.02
C TYR A 59 11.58 -3.80 -15.23
N LEU A 60 10.28 -4.08 -15.07
CA LEU A 60 9.36 -3.21 -14.35
C LEU A 60 9.75 -3.10 -12.87
N ALA A 61 9.97 -4.20 -12.18
CA ALA A 61 10.23 -4.23 -10.75
C ALA A 61 11.58 -3.60 -10.36
N ASN A 62 12.59 -3.68 -11.22
CA ASN A 62 13.95 -3.15 -10.91
C ASN A 62 14.23 -1.77 -11.50
N SER A 63 13.53 -1.37 -12.59
CA SER A 63 13.94 -0.18 -13.34
C SER A 63 12.84 0.86 -13.53
N VAL A 64 11.57 0.49 -13.36
CA VAL A 64 10.43 1.40 -13.59
C VAL A 64 9.67 1.63 -12.29
N SER A 65 9.03 0.60 -11.75
CA SER A 65 8.26 0.68 -10.51
C SER A 65 9.14 0.58 -9.26
N VAL A 66 10.43 0.35 -9.43
CA VAL A 66 11.49 0.31 -8.41
C VAL A 66 11.12 -0.48 -7.14
N CYS A 67 10.37 -1.56 -7.31
CA CYS A 67 9.92 -2.40 -6.19
C CYS A 67 11.10 -2.87 -5.33
N MET A 68 12.20 -3.27 -5.98
CA MET A 68 13.37 -3.81 -5.30
C MET A 68 14.11 -2.76 -4.48
N ASP A 69 14.00 -1.47 -4.80
CA ASP A 69 14.65 -0.41 -4.04
C ASP A 69 14.09 -0.29 -2.61
N CYS A 70 12.77 -0.47 -2.44
CA CYS A 70 12.13 -0.49 -1.13
C CYS A 70 12.11 -1.90 -0.52
N HIS A 71 11.97 -2.94 -1.34
CA HIS A 71 11.83 -4.32 -0.88
C HIS A 71 13.15 -5.11 -0.81
N SER A 72 14.28 -4.40 -0.73
CA SER A 72 15.60 -5.00 -0.48
C SER A 72 16.36 -4.16 0.53
N THR A 73 17.47 -4.65 1.06
CA THR A 73 18.35 -3.85 1.92
C THR A 73 19.30 -3.02 1.07
N ARG A 74 19.48 -1.75 1.41
CA ARG A 74 20.36 -0.82 0.70
C ARG A 74 21.58 -0.45 1.55
N ASP A 75 22.71 -0.28 0.90
CA ASP A 75 23.96 0.19 1.54
C ASP A 75 24.05 1.72 1.46
N TRP A 76 23.44 2.39 2.42
CA TRP A 76 23.44 3.85 2.51
C TRP A 76 24.81 4.49 2.85
N THR A 77 25.84 3.67 3.08
CA THR A 77 27.21 4.19 3.22
C THR A 77 27.86 4.53 1.87
N LYS A 78 27.23 4.08 0.78
CA LYS A 78 27.68 4.31 -0.59
C LYS A 78 26.78 5.29 -1.33
N PHE A 79 27.35 5.97 -2.32
CA PHE A 79 26.59 6.81 -3.21
C PHE A 79 25.43 6.03 -3.87
N SER A 80 24.25 6.62 -3.95
CA SER A 80 23.00 6.02 -4.45
C SER A 80 22.42 4.87 -3.62
N GLY A 81 23.05 4.48 -2.50
CA GLY A 81 22.57 3.36 -1.68
C GLY A 81 22.30 2.10 -2.50
N PRO A 82 23.30 1.47 -3.14
CA PRO A 82 23.08 0.28 -3.95
C PRO A 82 22.49 -0.87 -3.11
N LEU A 83 21.79 -1.78 -3.77
CA LEU A 83 21.27 -2.96 -3.09
C LEU A 83 22.41 -3.82 -2.54
N THR A 84 22.25 -4.28 -1.30
CA THR A 84 23.17 -5.23 -0.70
C THR A 84 22.96 -6.60 -1.33
N GLU A 85 24.06 -7.26 -1.73
CA GLU A 85 24.03 -8.57 -2.34
C GLU A 85 23.31 -9.60 -1.45
N GLY A 86 22.53 -10.48 -2.04
CA GLY A 86 21.78 -11.53 -1.33
C GLY A 86 20.51 -11.04 -0.60
N THR A 87 20.11 -9.76 -0.75
CA THR A 87 18.96 -9.20 -0.05
C THR A 87 17.76 -8.88 -0.94
N LEU A 88 17.81 -9.31 -2.22
CA LEU A 88 16.80 -8.97 -3.23
C LEU A 88 15.40 -9.46 -2.82
N GLY A 89 14.51 -8.54 -2.56
CA GLY A 89 13.12 -8.83 -2.19
C GLY A 89 12.90 -9.13 -0.71
N GLN A 90 13.94 -9.15 0.15
CA GLN A 90 13.79 -9.48 1.58
C GLN A 90 13.03 -8.42 2.39
N GLY A 91 12.89 -7.18 1.89
CA GLY A 91 12.32 -6.06 2.63
C GLY A 91 13.26 -5.48 3.68
N GLY A 92 12.68 -4.70 4.59
CA GLY A 92 13.36 -4.19 5.79
C GLY A 92 13.67 -2.69 5.77
N GLU A 93 13.53 -2.00 4.64
CA GLU A 93 13.62 -0.55 4.63
C GLU A 93 12.55 0.04 5.54
N THR A 94 12.96 0.94 6.42
CA THR A 94 12.11 1.54 7.45
C THR A 94 11.94 3.03 7.22
N PHE A 95 10.70 3.48 7.29
CA PHE A 95 10.29 4.87 7.14
C PHE A 95 9.44 5.23 8.35
N ASP A 96 9.90 6.17 9.15
CA ASP A 96 9.26 6.51 10.42
C ASP A 96 9.16 8.04 10.64
N GLN A 97 8.87 8.43 11.88
CA GLN A 97 8.71 9.82 12.26
C GLN A 97 9.97 10.67 12.04
N SER A 98 11.17 10.06 11.98
CA SER A 98 12.42 10.79 11.69
C SER A 98 12.45 11.34 10.25
N PHE A 99 11.68 10.71 9.35
CA PHE A 99 11.45 11.16 7.97
C PHE A 99 10.13 11.94 7.80
N GLY A 100 9.43 12.25 8.90
CA GLY A 100 8.16 12.96 8.88
C GLY A 100 6.93 12.09 8.58
N PHE A 101 7.04 10.77 8.64
CA PHE A 101 5.91 9.86 8.43
C PHE A 101 5.03 9.74 9.69
N PRO A 102 3.69 9.60 9.53
CA PRO A 102 2.77 9.45 10.65
C PRO A 102 2.66 8.00 11.12
N GLY A 103 3.81 7.38 11.45
CA GLY A 103 3.93 5.99 11.90
C GLY A 103 5.28 5.39 11.58
N LYS A 104 5.41 4.07 11.79
CA LYS A 104 6.58 3.28 11.42
C LYS A 104 6.18 2.32 10.30
N TYR A 105 6.76 2.47 9.14
CA TYR A 105 6.47 1.68 7.93
C TYR A 105 7.69 0.88 7.55
N ILE A 106 7.52 -0.43 7.45
CA ILE A 106 8.60 -1.36 7.12
C ILE A 106 8.21 -2.11 5.86
N SER A 107 9.07 -2.05 4.84
CA SER A 107 8.86 -2.78 3.59
C SER A 107 8.83 -4.29 3.83
N ARG A 108 7.86 -4.98 3.24
CA ARG A 108 7.66 -6.41 3.45
C ARG A 108 8.62 -7.24 2.61
N ASN A 109 8.91 -8.45 3.11
CA ASN A 109 9.55 -9.49 2.33
C ASN A 109 8.61 -9.91 1.20
N ILE A 110 9.03 -9.71 -0.05
CA ILE A 110 8.30 -10.09 -1.27
C ILE A 110 8.92 -11.30 -1.99
N THR A 111 9.89 -11.98 -1.36
CA THR A 111 10.32 -13.31 -1.80
C THR A 111 9.25 -14.36 -1.48
N PRO A 112 9.34 -15.58 -2.01
CA PRO A 112 8.39 -16.67 -1.69
C PRO A 112 8.14 -16.85 -0.19
N HIS A 113 9.13 -16.65 0.66
CA HIS A 113 8.93 -16.70 2.12
C HIS A 113 7.83 -15.75 2.61
N GLY A 114 7.82 -14.50 2.11
CA GLY A 114 6.86 -13.49 2.55
C GLY A 114 5.50 -13.56 1.84
N ILE A 115 5.48 -14.01 0.58
CA ILE A 115 4.28 -13.91 -0.27
C ILE A 115 3.61 -15.25 -0.63
N SER A 116 4.16 -16.41 -0.22
CA SER A 116 3.57 -17.71 -0.54
C SER A 116 2.14 -17.90 -0.05
N ARG A 117 1.76 -17.21 1.03
CA ARG A 117 0.40 -17.22 1.58
C ARG A 117 -0.63 -16.42 0.77
N TYR A 118 -0.18 -15.63 -0.21
CA TYR A 118 -1.05 -14.84 -1.07
C TYR A 118 -1.40 -15.60 -2.34
N THR A 119 -2.64 -15.53 -2.79
CA THR A 119 -3.02 -15.88 -4.17
C THR A 119 -2.51 -14.81 -5.13
N ASP A 120 -2.53 -15.08 -6.44
CA ASP A 120 -2.12 -14.07 -7.43
C ASP A 120 -3.09 -12.87 -7.46
N GLY A 121 -4.38 -13.12 -7.27
CA GLY A 121 -5.37 -12.05 -7.14
C GLY A 121 -5.20 -11.21 -5.88
N GLU A 122 -4.82 -11.81 -4.75
CA GLU A 122 -4.51 -11.06 -3.54
C GLU A 122 -3.24 -10.21 -3.71
N LEU A 123 -2.22 -10.70 -4.43
CA LEU A 123 -1.05 -9.90 -4.80
C LEU A 123 -1.43 -8.77 -5.75
N PHE A 124 -2.25 -9.05 -6.76
CA PHE A 124 -2.75 -8.02 -7.66
C PHE A 124 -3.49 -6.92 -6.88
N ARG A 125 -4.41 -7.32 -5.97
CA ARG A 125 -5.15 -6.36 -5.12
C ARG A 125 -4.21 -5.51 -4.28
N VAL A 126 -3.27 -6.09 -3.54
CA VAL A 126 -2.39 -5.31 -2.66
C VAL A 126 -1.50 -4.36 -3.44
N ILE A 127 -1.00 -4.75 -4.60
CA ILE A 127 -0.15 -3.91 -5.45
C ILE A 127 -0.94 -2.75 -6.05
N THR A 128 -2.20 -2.96 -6.44
CA THR A 128 -2.99 -1.99 -7.20
C THR A 128 -3.93 -1.14 -6.36
N THR A 129 -4.24 -1.55 -5.13
CA THR A 129 -5.21 -0.85 -4.28
C THR A 129 -4.66 -0.46 -2.91
N GLY A 130 -3.55 -1.06 -2.48
CA GLY A 130 -3.00 -0.87 -1.14
C GLY A 130 -3.77 -1.59 -0.03
N VAL A 131 -4.55 -2.62 -0.35
CA VAL A 131 -5.26 -3.45 0.64
C VAL A 131 -4.65 -4.84 0.67
N ASN A 132 -4.12 -5.21 1.83
CA ASN A 132 -3.45 -6.49 2.01
C ASN A 132 -4.46 -7.67 2.07
N LYS A 133 -3.92 -8.90 2.20
CA LYS A 133 -4.72 -10.12 2.27
C LYS A 133 -5.76 -10.09 3.40
N GLU A 134 -5.41 -9.51 4.52
CA GLU A 134 -6.25 -9.39 5.71
C GLU A 134 -7.31 -8.28 5.62
N GLY A 135 -7.34 -7.53 4.50
CA GLY A 135 -8.25 -6.40 4.30
C GLY A 135 -7.77 -5.09 4.95
N GLU A 136 -6.54 -5.05 5.45
CA GLU A 136 -5.97 -3.86 6.10
C GLU A 136 -5.44 -2.87 5.05
N ALA A 137 -5.70 -1.58 5.26
CA ALA A 137 -5.16 -0.50 4.44
C ALA A 137 -3.66 -0.33 4.68
N MET A 138 -2.90 -0.17 3.59
CA MET A 138 -1.49 0.19 3.65
C MET A 138 -1.31 1.71 3.50
N PHE A 139 -0.28 2.24 4.16
CA PHE A 139 0.15 3.61 3.92
C PHE A 139 0.64 3.76 2.47
N PRO A 140 0.33 4.87 1.76
CA PRO A 140 0.64 5.02 0.33
C PRO A 140 2.12 5.32 0.03
N LEU A 141 3.04 4.78 0.84
CA LEU A 141 4.46 4.79 0.54
C LEU A 141 4.76 3.93 -0.68
N MET A 142 4.18 2.71 -0.73
CA MET A 142 4.09 1.98 -1.99
C MET A 142 3.06 2.69 -2.88
N PRO A 143 3.43 3.12 -4.09
CA PRO A 143 2.57 4.00 -4.90
C PRO A 143 1.44 3.23 -5.61
N TYR A 144 0.65 2.46 -4.86
CA TYR A 144 -0.44 1.62 -5.37
C TYR A 144 -1.52 2.41 -6.12
N LEU A 145 -1.71 3.71 -5.82
CA LEU A 145 -2.64 4.58 -6.56
C LEU A 145 -2.19 4.82 -8.02
N TYR A 146 -0.89 4.71 -8.28
CA TYR A 146 -0.32 4.76 -9.61
C TYR A 146 -0.33 3.37 -10.26
N TYR A 147 0.06 2.34 -9.51
CA TYR A 147 0.05 0.96 -9.99
C TYR A 147 -1.37 0.48 -10.36
N GLY A 148 -2.40 0.96 -9.65
CA GLY A 148 -3.80 0.68 -9.98
C GLY A 148 -4.28 1.24 -11.32
N LYS A 149 -3.47 2.07 -11.99
CA LYS A 149 -3.73 2.60 -13.34
C LYS A 149 -2.92 1.90 -14.43
N MET A 150 -2.00 1.02 -14.06
CA MET A 150 -1.19 0.27 -15.01
C MET A 150 -2.02 -0.77 -15.75
N ASP A 151 -1.49 -1.23 -16.88
CA ASP A 151 -2.02 -2.40 -17.57
C ASP A 151 -1.92 -3.63 -16.66
N PRO A 152 -3.00 -4.41 -16.48
CA PRO A 152 -2.98 -5.61 -15.66
C PRO A 152 -1.88 -6.59 -16.05
N GLU A 153 -1.56 -6.72 -17.34
CA GLU A 153 -0.49 -7.57 -17.84
C GLU A 153 0.90 -7.16 -17.32
N ASP A 154 1.12 -5.88 -17.07
CA ASP A 154 2.37 -5.40 -16.47
C ASP A 154 2.43 -5.72 -14.97
N ILE A 155 1.32 -5.65 -14.25
CA ILE A 155 1.23 -6.10 -12.84
C ILE A 155 1.40 -7.62 -12.76
N TYR A 156 0.76 -8.39 -13.66
CA TYR A 156 0.97 -9.85 -13.75
C TYR A 156 2.44 -10.19 -14.02
N SER A 157 3.10 -9.38 -14.84
CA SER A 157 4.54 -9.55 -15.11
C SER A 157 5.38 -9.31 -13.86
N ILE A 158 5.09 -8.28 -13.07
CA ILE A 158 5.76 -8.04 -11.79
C ILE A 158 5.55 -9.23 -10.83
N ILE A 159 4.31 -9.73 -10.70
CA ILE A 159 3.99 -10.88 -9.86
C ILE A 159 4.75 -12.12 -10.35
N ALA A 160 4.75 -12.38 -11.67
CA ALA A 160 5.48 -13.49 -12.27
C ALA A 160 6.99 -13.43 -12.01
N TYR A 161 7.56 -12.24 -11.89
CA TYR A 161 8.97 -12.05 -11.55
C TYR A 161 9.26 -12.28 -10.07
N VAL A 162 8.41 -11.79 -9.15
CA VAL A 162 8.70 -11.91 -7.71
C VAL A 162 8.42 -13.31 -7.14
N ARG A 163 7.51 -14.06 -7.74
CA ARG A 163 7.14 -15.41 -7.29
C ARG A 163 8.30 -16.43 -7.31
N PRO A 164 9.15 -16.50 -8.35
CA PRO A 164 10.27 -17.42 -8.41
C PRO A 164 11.57 -16.88 -7.80
N LEU A 165 11.57 -15.74 -7.11
CA LEU A 165 12.77 -15.25 -6.44
C LEU A 165 13.28 -16.25 -5.41
N GLU A 166 14.58 -16.20 -5.12
CA GLU A 166 15.17 -17.02 -4.06
C GLU A 166 14.52 -16.70 -2.71
N PRO A 167 13.98 -17.70 -1.99
CA PRO A 167 13.31 -17.45 -0.71
C PRO A 167 14.32 -17.01 0.36
N ILE A 168 14.09 -15.84 0.94
CA ILE A 168 14.92 -15.32 2.04
C ILE A 168 14.11 -15.41 3.33
N GLN A 169 14.61 -16.17 4.31
CA GLN A 169 13.97 -16.41 5.61
C GLN A 169 14.13 -15.18 6.52
N LYS A 170 13.32 -14.17 6.27
CA LYS A 170 13.32 -12.92 7.02
C LYS A 170 11.91 -12.41 7.26
N ASP A 171 11.57 -12.23 8.53
CA ASP A 171 10.32 -11.64 8.97
C ASP A 171 10.55 -10.22 9.51
N TRP A 172 9.58 -9.36 9.29
CA TRP A 172 9.61 -7.97 9.74
C TRP A 172 8.39 -7.65 10.59
N GLU A 173 8.59 -6.75 11.56
CA GLU A 173 7.50 -6.21 12.38
C GLU A 173 6.38 -5.65 11.51
N LYS A 174 5.15 -5.66 12.02
CA LYS A 174 4.04 -4.97 11.35
C LYS A 174 4.27 -3.47 11.36
N SER A 175 3.99 -2.82 10.24
CA SER A 175 3.90 -1.35 10.18
C SER A 175 2.81 -0.86 11.12
N THR A 176 3.02 0.32 11.71
CA THR A 176 2.09 0.95 12.65
C THR A 176 1.77 2.38 12.19
N HIS A 177 0.58 2.85 12.55
CA HIS A 177 0.12 4.20 12.26
C HIS A 177 -0.10 4.96 13.56
N ASP A 178 0.37 6.21 13.64
CA ASP A 178 0.12 7.09 14.77
C ASP A 178 -1.34 7.60 14.74
N PHE A 179 -1.84 7.99 15.92
CA PHE A 179 -3.14 8.67 16.00
C PHE A 179 -3.02 10.11 15.46
N PRO A 180 -3.99 10.61 14.68
CA PRO A 180 -5.24 9.96 14.23
C PRO A 180 -5.13 9.19 12.90
N PHE A 181 -3.92 9.06 12.37
CA PHE A 181 -3.67 8.49 11.05
C PHE A 181 -4.08 7.01 10.94
N ASN A 182 -4.07 6.29 12.07
CA ASN A 182 -4.59 4.93 12.18
C ASN A 182 -6.08 4.77 11.79
N PHE A 183 -6.83 5.87 11.70
CA PHE A 183 -8.19 5.91 11.13
C PHE A 183 -8.19 6.45 9.70
N ILE A 184 -7.40 7.51 9.43
CA ILE A 184 -7.35 8.20 8.14
C ILE A 184 -6.84 7.26 7.05
N VAL A 185 -5.87 6.39 7.34
CA VAL A 185 -5.27 5.47 6.37
C VAL A 185 -6.32 4.59 5.66
N ASN A 186 -7.40 4.23 6.33
CA ASN A 186 -8.46 3.41 5.73
C ASN A 186 -9.25 4.14 4.62
N THR A 187 -9.17 5.47 4.55
CA THR A 187 -9.85 6.29 3.51
C THR A 187 -9.04 6.44 2.23
N ILE A 188 -7.77 6.01 2.22
CA ILE A 188 -6.84 6.27 1.11
C ILE A 188 -6.95 5.22 0.00
N PRO A 189 -7.03 3.90 0.29
CA PRO A 189 -7.15 2.88 -0.75
C PRO A 189 -8.34 3.12 -1.66
N GLN A 190 -8.13 2.88 -2.96
CA GLN A 190 -9.14 3.04 -4.00
C GLN A 190 -9.17 1.79 -4.88
N LYS A 191 -10.32 1.54 -5.51
CA LYS A 191 -10.42 0.51 -6.54
C LYS A 191 -9.44 0.83 -7.67
N ALA A 192 -8.77 -0.20 -8.17
CA ALA A 192 -7.93 -0.06 -9.36
C ALA A 192 -8.79 0.40 -10.56
N THR A 193 -8.20 1.27 -11.37
CA THR A 193 -8.80 1.75 -12.63
C THR A 193 -7.80 1.49 -13.77
N PRO A 194 -7.54 0.20 -14.09
CA PRO A 194 -6.45 -0.17 -14.97
C PRO A 194 -6.63 0.40 -16.37
N GLY A 195 -5.53 0.90 -16.92
CA GLY A 195 -5.40 1.33 -18.29
C GLY A 195 -4.76 0.25 -19.17
N LYS A 196 -4.67 0.54 -20.45
CA LYS A 196 -3.91 -0.28 -21.41
C LYS A 196 -2.55 0.34 -21.66
N ARG A 197 -1.50 -0.48 -21.63
CA ARG A 197 -0.16 -0.05 -22.01
C ARG A 197 -0.14 0.39 -23.49
N PRO A 198 0.33 1.63 -23.78
CA PRO A 198 0.51 2.09 -25.15
C PRO A 198 1.56 1.28 -25.92
N ASP A 199 1.48 1.29 -27.26
CA ASP A 199 2.51 0.72 -28.09
C ASP A 199 3.84 1.49 -27.93
N LYS A 200 4.98 0.79 -27.97
CA LYS A 200 6.30 1.40 -27.85
C LYS A 200 6.65 2.36 -29.00
N SER A 201 5.99 2.22 -30.15
CA SER A 201 6.17 3.14 -31.28
C SER A 201 5.59 4.52 -31.00
N ASP A 202 4.56 4.63 -30.14
CA ASP A 202 4.11 5.91 -29.59
C ASP A 202 4.98 6.29 -28.40
N GLN A 203 6.12 6.88 -28.66
CA GLN A 203 7.13 7.19 -27.65
C GLN A 203 6.60 8.13 -26.55
N LEU A 204 5.71 9.07 -26.91
CA LEU A 204 5.16 10.03 -25.97
C LEU A 204 4.16 9.36 -25.02
N ALA A 205 3.20 8.62 -25.55
CA ALA A 205 2.22 7.90 -24.72
C ALA A 205 2.89 6.80 -23.88
N TYR A 206 3.85 6.07 -24.46
CA TYR A 206 4.59 5.04 -23.73
C TYR A 206 5.47 5.65 -22.63
N GLY A 207 6.12 6.80 -22.89
CA GLY A 207 6.89 7.54 -21.88
C GLY A 207 6.00 8.02 -20.72
N ALA A 208 4.82 8.59 -21.02
CA ALA A 208 3.86 9.00 -20.00
C ALA A 208 3.38 7.80 -19.14
N TYR A 209 3.15 6.65 -19.79
CA TYR A 209 2.82 5.42 -19.08
C TYR A 209 3.92 4.97 -18.12
N LEU A 210 5.19 5.01 -18.53
CA LEU A 210 6.32 4.64 -17.67
C LEU A 210 6.51 5.63 -16.51
N VAL A 211 6.32 6.93 -16.74
CA VAL A 211 6.37 7.96 -15.67
C VAL A 211 5.27 7.70 -14.63
N ASN A 212 4.04 7.38 -15.07
CA ASN A 212 3.01 6.97 -14.13
C ASN A 212 3.39 5.69 -13.38
N ALA A 213 3.92 4.68 -14.07
CA ALA A 213 4.31 3.40 -13.46
C ALA A 213 5.48 3.53 -12.48
N SER A 214 6.27 4.61 -12.55
CA SER A 214 7.33 4.92 -11.58
C SER A 214 6.83 5.67 -10.35
N GLY A 215 5.56 6.08 -10.32
CA GLY A 215 4.98 6.83 -9.21
C GLY A 215 5.41 8.31 -9.15
N CYS A 216 5.89 8.87 -10.27
CA CYS A 216 6.29 10.28 -10.38
C CYS A 216 5.12 11.24 -10.61
#